data_a4a9f0c6f236e1d59f417436e26a4fb2
#
_entry.id   a4a9f0c6f236e1d59f417436e26a4fb2
#
_cell.length_a   1.000
_cell.length_b   1.000
_cell.length_c   1.000
_cell.angle_alpha   90.00
_cell.angle_beta   90.00
_cell.angle_gamma   90.00
#
_symmetry.space_group_name_H-M   'P 1'
#
loop_
_entity.id
_entity.type
_entity.pdbx_description
1 polymer ?
#
loop_
_entity_poly.entity_id
_entity_poly.type
_entity_poly.pdbx_seq_one_letter_code
_entity_poly.pdbx_strand_id
1 'polypeptide(L)'
;GEPFRYLLVDGIGYFVITDVSVSEEGNDAFKTVEASSCEYELNNIQLGYYEGTYRFYSGDDSDPKNSLLSDIMKRLPSWRLDTDGIPAAVAARSRTFDTTDQTVYAFLMTELEEAYECLFEFDILNRVIRVYDRYQYDNRTDICLSTEDVLQGLTLRTKSDEIKTALLVKGGNGLDILSVNPLGTNLIYNFSYYATEEWMDAALIEKVKNWQAHVDALTSSENSAFQVQRAEISKLQGRKAEKEGEITLSLIHI
;
A
#
# COMPACT_ATOMS: atom_id res chain seq x y z
N GLY A 1 -35.58 3.43 12.32
CA GLY A 1 -34.69 2.78 11.39
C GLY A 1 -34.74 1.27 11.58
N GLU A 2 -34.41 0.54 10.58
CA GLU A 2 -34.19 -0.90 10.63
C GLU A 2 -32.75 -1.15 10.21
N PRO A 3 -32.05 -2.16 10.74
CA PRO A 3 -30.69 -2.53 10.31
C PRO A 3 -30.61 -2.69 8.80
N PHE A 4 -29.44 -2.42 8.22
CA PHE A 4 -29.15 -2.45 6.79
C PHE A 4 -29.93 -1.48 5.89
N ARG A 5 -30.65 -0.51 6.48
CA ARG A 5 -31.19 0.62 5.72
C ARG A 5 -30.20 1.76 5.68
N TYR A 6 -30.32 2.59 4.65
CA TYR A 6 -29.47 3.77 4.50
C TYR A 6 -30.09 4.98 5.18
N LEU A 7 -29.23 5.76 5.81
CA LEU A 7 -29.51 7.09 6.31
C LEU A 7 -28.74 8.08 5.44
N LEU A 8 -29.42 9.01 4.82
CA LEU A 8 -28.80 10.14 4.14
C LEU A 8 -28.64 11.29 5.13
N VAL A 9 -27.43 11.76 5.34
CA VAL A 9 -27.13 13.00 6.06
C VAL A 9 -26.77 14.05 5.00
N ASP A 10 -27.62 15.07 4.94
CA ASP A 10 -27.50 16.11 3.92
C ASP A 10 -26.12 16.81 3.99
N GLY A 11 -25.49 16.97 2.82
CA GLY A 11 -24.16 17.55 2.71
C GLY A 11 -23.00 16.66 3.17
N ILE A 12 -23.26 15.45 3.73
CA ILE A 12 -22.23 14.54 4.21
C ILE A 12 -22.19 13.25 3.38
N GLY A 13 -23.34 12.52 3.31
CA GLY A 13 -23.39 11.30 2.52
C GLY A 13 -24.33 10.24 3.07
N TYR A 14 -24.19 9.01 2.54
CA TYR A 14 -24.98 7.86 2.95
C TYR A 14 -24.29 7.06 4.05
N PHE A 15 -25.10 6.62 5.02
CA PHE A 15 -24.69 5.76 6.12
C PHE A 15 -25.56 4.50 6.15
N VAL A 16 -24.98 3.38 6.55
CA VAL A 16 -25.69 2.12 6.77
C VAL A 16 -26.01 2.00 8.25
N ILE A 17 -27.26 1.78 8.59
CA ILE A 17 -27.68 1.55 9.97
C ILE A 17 -27.17 0.17 10.42
N THR A 18 -26.32 0.16 11.43
CA THR A 18 -25.69 -1.04 11.98
C THR A 18 -26.39 -1.54 13.23
N ASP A 19 -26.91 -0.65 14.07
CA ASP A 19 -27.65 -1.02 15.27
C ASP A 19 -28.82 -0.09 15.55
N VAL A 20 -29.86 -0.64 16.18
CA VAL A 20 -31.03 0.10 16.59
C VAL A 20 -31.48 -0.43 17.95
N SER A 21 -31.40 0.42 18.96
CA SER A 21 -31.90 0.11 20.30
C SER A 21 -33.06 1.02 20.67
N VAL A 22 -33.98 0.48 21.46
CA VAL A 22 -35.11 1.22 22.04
C VAL A 22 -35.02 1.06 23.55
N SER A 23 -35.02 2.17 24.26
CA SER A 23 -35.04 2.20 25.72
C SER A 23 -36.22 3.05 26.20
N GLU A 24 -36.82 2.64 27.29
CA GLU A 24 -37.90 3.37 27.97
C GLU A 24 -37.40 3.81 29.34
N GLU A 25 -37.50 5.09 29.61
CA GLU A 25 -37.14 5.69 30.89
C GLU A 25 -38.33 6.51 31.42
N GLY A 26 -39.03 5.95 32.39
CA GLY A 26 -40.28 6.55 32.90
C GLY A 26 -41.39 6.58 31.84
N ASN A 27 -41.83 7.76 31.44
CA ASN A 27 -42.86 7.96 30.41
C ASN A 27 -42.26 8.26 29.01
N ASP A 28 -40.92 8.31 28.90
CA ASP A 28 -40.25 8.66 27.66
C ASP A 28 -39.64 7.42 27.01
N ALA A 29 -39.84 7.30 25.70
CA ALA A 29 -39.23 6.25 24.88
C ALA A 29 -38.15 6.86 24.03
N PHE A 30 -36.94 6.32 24.13
CA PHE A 30 -35.79 6.74 23.34
C PHE A 30 -35.43 5.67 22.32
N LYS A 31 -35.09 6.12 21.12
CA LYS A 31 -34.58 5.26 20.07
C LYS A 31 -33.18 5.71 19.68
N THR A 32 -32.19 4.89 19.97
CA THR A 32 -30.80 5.12 19.55
C THR A 32 -30.55 4.37 18.25
N VAL A 33 -29.94 5.03 17.29
CA VAL A 33 -29.58 4.47 15.99
C VAL A 33 -28.08 4.67 15.81
N GLU A 34 -27.36 3.57 15.62
CA GLU A 34 -25.96 3.60 15.20
C GLU A 34 -25.87 3.34 13.70
N ALA A 35 -25.02 4.10 13.03
CA ALA A 35 -24.82 3.99 11.61
C ALA A 35 -23.33 4.18 11.27
N SER A 36 -22.82 3.37 10.37
CA SER A 36 -21.49 3.49 9.79
C SER A 36 -21.58 4.09 8.39
N SER A 37 -20.52 4.73 7.92
CA SER A 37 -20.47 5.25 6.56
C SER A 37 -20.68 4.12 5.53
N CYS A 38 -21.18 4.46 4.34
CA CYS A 38 -21.78 3.44 3.47
C CYS A 38 -20.78 2.45 2.89
N GLU A 39 -19.48 2.78 2.84
CA GLU A 39 -18.42 1.83 2.44
C GLU A 39 -18.32 0.65 3.41
N TYR A 40 -18.85 0.76 4.63
CA TYR A 40 -18.94 -0.36 5.56
C TYR A 40 -19.72 -1.56 5.00
N GLU A 41 -20.63 -1.32 4.01
CA GLU A 41 -21.33 -2.41 3.31
C GLU A 41 -20.38 -3.40 2.63
N LEU A 42 -19.18 -2.96 2.25
CA LEU A 42 -18.16 -3.80 1.63
C LEU A 42 -17.65 -4.91 2.56
N ASN A 43 -17.88 -4.80 3.87
CA ASN A 43 -17.63 -5.88 4.83
C ASN A 43 -18.61 -7.06 4.68
N ASN A 44 -19.73 -6.86 4.01
CA ASN A 44 -20.71 -7.91 3.77
C ASN A 44 -20.47 -8.64 2.43
N ILE A 45 -19.44 -8.23 1.68
CA ILE A 45 -19.10 -8.80 0.38
C ILE A 45 -17.83 -9.61 0.54
N GLN A 46 -17.94 -10.92 0.30
CA GLN A 46 -16.79 -11.81 0.32
C GLN A 46 -15.86 -11.54 -0.85
N LEU A 47 -14.58 -11.45 -0.55
CA LEU A 47 -13.53 -11.40 -1.55
C LEU A 47 -13.41 -12.76 -2.23
N GLY A 48 -13.15 -12.77 -3.53
CA GLY A 48 -12.75 -14.00 -4.21
C GLY A 48 -11.36 -14.47 -3.76
N TYR A 49 -11.00 -15.65 -4.22
CA TYR A 49 -9.67 -16.18 -4.00
C TYR A 49 -8.69 -15.62 -5.04
N TYR A 50 -7.59 -15.06 -4.58
CA TYR A 50 -6.52 -14.53 -5.42
C TYR A 50 -5.20 -15.20 -5.05
N GLU A 51 -4.64 -15.98 -5.98
CA GLU A 51 -3.35 -16.63 -5.85
C GLU A 51 -2.43 -16.25 -7.01
N GLY A 52 -1.22 -15.77 -6.70
CA GLY A 52 -0.21 -15.38 -7.68
C GLY A 52 -0.01 -13.87 -7.79
N THR A 53 0.62 -13.44 -8.87
CA THR A 53 1.02 -12.05 -9.08
C THR A 53 -0.02 -11.31 -9.90
N TYR A 54 -0.44 -10.15 -9.39
CA TYR A 54 -1.46 -9.28 -9.97
C TYR A 54 -0.91 -7.88 -10.17
N ARG A 55 -1.21 -7.28 -11.31
CA ARG A 55 -1.03 -5.86 -11.54
C ARG A 55 -2.20 -5.11 -10.90
N PHE A 56 -1.93 -3.93 -10.30
CA PHE A 56 -2.95 -3.16 -9.60
C PHE A 56 -4.12 -2.78 -10.51
N TYR A 57 -3.81 -2.07 -11.62
CA TYR A 57 -4.83 -1.62 -12.55
C TYR A 57 -4.26 -1.52 -13.98
N SER A 58 -5.09 -1.86 -14.96
CA SER A 58 -4.88 -1.54 -16.37
C SER A 58 -6.25 -1.32 -17.03
N GLY A 59 -6.27 -0.69 -18.19
CA GLY A 59 -7.50 -0.56 -18.96
C GLY A 59 -8.02 -1.87 -19.56
N ASP A 60 -7.24 -2.96 -19.47
CA ASP A 60 -7.61 -4.31 -19.89
C ASP A 60 -8.07 -5.12 -18.68
N ASP A 61 -9.36 -5.38 -18.60
CA ASP A 61 -10.03 -6.13 -17.54
C ASP A 61 -10.35 -7.59 -17.92
N SER A 62 -9.83 -8.05 -19.04
CA SER A 62 -10.04 -9.41 -19.56
C SER A 62 -9.42 -10.49 -18.67
N ASP A 63 -8.31 -10.18 -18.01
CA ASP A 63 -7.62 -11.07 -17.08
C ASP A 63 -7.44 -10.37 -15.72
N PRO A 64 -7.93 -10.96 -14.61
CA PRO A 64 -7.72 -10.44 -13.26
C PRO A 64 -6.25 -10.16 -12.92
N LYS A 65 -5.30 -10.93 -13.48
CA LYS A 65 -3.87 -10.72 -13.28
C LYS A 65 -3.35 -9.42 -13.87
N ASN A 66 -4.01 -8.91 -14.92
CA ASN A 66 -3.66 -7.64 -15.52
C ASN A 66 -4.29 -6.43 -14.83
N SER A 67 -5.40 -6.63 -14.11
CA SER A 67 -6.14 -5.56 -13.46
C SER A 67 -6.93 -6.08 -12.26
N LEU A 68 -6.24 -6.23 -11.13
CA LEU A 68 -6.84 -6.73 -9.88
C LEU A 68 -8.00 -5.85 -9.42
N LEU A 69 -7.80 -4.53 -9.43
CA LEU A 69 -8.82 -3.60 -8.97
C LEU A 69 -10.09 -3.66 -9.84
N SER A 70 -9.95 -3.81 -11.15
CA SER A 70 -11.11 -3.97 -12.04
C SER A 70 -11.90 -5.25 -11.73
N ASP A 71 -11.22 -6.33 -11.39
CA ASP A 71 -11.89 -7.59 -11.03
C ASP A 71 -12.64 -7.49 -9.70
N ILE A 72 -12.06 -6.81 -8.71
CA ILE A 72 -12.73 -6.51 -7.44
C ILE A 72 -13.96 -5.65 -7.69
N MET A 73 -13.87 -4.63 -8.53
CA MET A 73 -15.01 -3.75 -8.87
C MET A 73 -16.18 -4.48 -9.51
N LYS A 74 -15.98 -5.59 -10.20
CA LYS A 74 -17.09 -6.44 -10.75
C LYS A 74 -18.00 -6.98 -9.63
N ARG A 75 -17.49 -7.08 -8.39
CA ARG A 75 -18.26 -7.51 -7.20
C ARG A 75 -19.01 -6.36 -6.53
N LEU A 76 -18.72 -5.13 -6.94
CA LEU A 76 -19.20 -3.89 -6.33
C LEU A 76 -20.11 -3.09 -7.30
N PRO A 77 -21.26 -3.65 -7.75
CA PRO A 77 -22.09 -3.01 -8.79
C PRO A 77 -22.68 -1.67 -8.34
N SER A 78 -22.74 -1.41 -7.03
CA SER A 78 -23.23 -0.16 -6.46
C SER A 78 -22.16 0.93 -6.38
N TRP A 79 -20.90 0.60 -6.64
CA TRP A 79 -19.76 1.50 -6.57
C TRP A 79 -19.14 1.71 -7.93
N ARG A 80 -18.56 2.87 -8.14
CA ARG A 80 -17.80 3.20 -9.35
C ARG A 80 -16.35 3.48 -8.97
N LEU A 81 -15.44 3.11 -9.84
CA LEU A 81 -14.03 3.47 -9.72
C LEU A 81 -13.77 4.75 -10.52
N ASP A 82 -13.09 5.70 -9.89
CA ASP A 82 -12.51 6.84 -10.60
C ASP A 82 -11.23 6.39 -11.32
N THR A 83 -11.37 5.97 -12.56
CA THR A 83 -10.26 5.41 -13.35
C THR A 83 -9.26 6.47 -13.80
N ASP A 84 -9.72 7.71 -13.99
CA ASP A 84 -8.90 8.82 -14.48
C ASP A 84 -7.97 9.36 -13.37
N GLY A 85 -8.39 9.19 -12.11
CA GLY A 85 -7.63 9.60 -10.94
C GLY A 85 -6.53 8.62 -10.50
N ILE A 86 -6.47 7.40 -11.06
CA ILE A 86 -5.49 6.39 -10.61
C ILE A 86 -4.08 6.79 -11.04
N PRO A 87 -3.14 7.03 -10.09
CA PRO A 87 -1.77 7.39 -10.44
C PRO A 87 -1.09 6.29 -11.27
N ALA A 88 -0.46 6.66 -12.38
CA ALA A 88 0.19 5.71 -13.29
C ALA A 88 1.25 4.84 -12.59
N ALA A 89 1.97 5.42 -11.61
CA ALA A 89 2.97 4.70 -10.82
C ALA A 89 2.32 3.59 -9.97
N VAL A 90 1.14 3.84 -9.38
CA VAL A 90 0.38 2.85 -8.60
C VAL A 90 -0.21 1.80 -9.54
N ALA A 91 -0.85 2.23 -10.65
CA ALA A 91 -1.47 1.35 -11.63
C ALA A 91 -0.51 0.29 -12.20
N ALA A 92 0.76 0.66 -12.39
CA ALA A 92 1.78 -0.23 -12.96
C ALA A 92 2.36 -1.24 -11.97
N ARG A 93 2.16 -1.06 -10.65
CA ARG A 93 2.72 -1.95 -9.63
C ARG A 93 2.13 -3.35 -9.72
N SER A 94 2.96 -4.36 -9.50
CA SER A 94 2.52 -5.76 -9.41
C SER A 94 2.91 -6.34 -8.06
N ARG A 95 2.01 -7.13 -7.46
CA ARG A 95 2.22 -7.76 -6.15
C ARG A 95 1.65 -9.18 -6.16
N THR A 96 2.24 -10.03 -5.33
CA THR A 96 1.81 -11.42 -5.19
C THR A 96 0.92 -11.55 -3.97
N PHE A 97 -0.20 -12.20 -4.16
CA PHE A 97 -1.17 -12.51 -3.11
C PHE A 97 -1.39 -14.02 -3.00
N ASP A 98 -1.78 -14.42 -1.83
CA ASP A 98 -2.33 -15.73 -1.49
C ASP A 98 -3.42 -15.45 -0.45
N THR A 99 -4.62 -15.08 -0.95
CA THR A 99 -5.71 -14.61 -0.09
C THR A 99 -6.42 -15.76 0.58
N THR A 100 -6.79 -15.53 1.83
CA THR A 100 -7.69 -16.40 2.58
C THR A 100 -9.11 -15.83 2.55
N ASP A 101 -10.01 -16.43 3.35
CA ASP A 101 -11.38 -15.96 3.50
C ASP A 101 -11.42 -14.58 4.17
N GLN A 102 -11.77 -13.56 3.42
CA GLN A 102 -11.84 -12.18 3.89
C GLN A 102 -12.85 -11.35 3.10
N THR A 103 -13.18 -10.19 3.62
CA THR A 103 -14.12 -9.28 2.98
C THR A 103 -13.42 -8.34 2.00
N VAL A 104 -14.17 -7.78 1.05
CA VAL A 104 -13.63 -6.79 0.12
C VAL A 104 -13.09 -5.57 0.86
N TYR A 105 -13.79 -5.08 1.89
CA TYR A 105 -13.33 -3.94 2.67
C TYR A 105 -11.98 -4.20 3.34
N ALA A 106 -11.85 -5.34 4.03
CA ALA A 106 -10.61 -5.71 4.70
C ALA A 106 -9.45 -5.81 3.70
N PHE A 107 -9.67 -6.42 2.55
CA PHE A 107 -8.65 -6.55 1.52
C PHE A 107 -8.20 -5.19 0.96
N LEU A 108 -9.14 -4.31 0.63
CA LEU A 108 -8.82 -2.96 0.14
C LEU A 108 -7.98 -2.18 1.16
N MET A 109 -8.47 -2.10 2.42
CA MET A 109 -7.92 -1.20 3.43
C MET A 109 -6.67 -1.71 4.14
N THR A 110 -6.47 -3.04 4.20
CA THR A 110 -5.31 -3.59 4.92
C THR A 110 -4.24 -4.14 4.00
N GLU A 111 -4.62 -4.89 2.97
CA GLU A 111 -3.64 -5.55 2.11
C GLU A 111 -3.28 -4.74 0.88
N LEU A 112 -4.28 -4.19 0.15
CA LEU A 112 -3.98 -3.44 -1.06
C LEU A 112 -3.30 -2.11 -0.79
N GLU A 113 -3.75 -1.36 0.23
CA GLU A 113 -3.11 -0.10 0.59
C GLU A 113 -1.64 -0.28 0.93
N GLU A 114 -1.31 -1.34 1.68
CA GLU A 114 0.07 -1.64 2.04
C GLU A 114 0.86 -2.18 0.85
N ALA A 115 0.33 -3.18 0.16
CA ALA A 115 1.03 -3.85 -0.93
C ALA A 115 1.33 -2.92 -2.11
N TYR A 116 0.37 -2.09 -2.49
CA TYR A 116 0.52 -1.16 -3.62
C TYR A 116 0.91 0.27 -3.21
N GLU A 117 1.12 0.52 -1.91
CA GLU A 117 1.50 1.84 -1.37
C GLU A 117 0.54 2.93 -1.83
N CYS A 118 -0.76 2.63 -1.78
CA CYS A 118 -1.83 3.53 -2.17
C CYS A 118 -2.74 3.85 -0.98
N LEU A 119 -3.69 4.76 -1.21
CA LEU A 119 -4.77 5.09 -0.28
C LEU A 119 -6.08 5.04 -1.05
N PHE A 120 -7.11 4.48 -0.41
CA PHE A 120 -8.46 4.51 -0.94
C PHE A 120 -9.28 5.60 -0.25
N GLU A 121 -9.97 6.40 -1.05
CA GLU A 121 -10.96 7.37 -0.59
C GLU A 121 -12.33 6.97 -1.12
N PHE A 122 -13.32 6.92 -0.24
CA PHE A 122 -14.69 6.57 -0.58
C PHE A 122 -15.56 7.83 -0.59
N ASP A 123 -15.96 8.27 -1.76
CA ASP A 123 -17.01 9.28 -1.90
C ASP A 123 -18.37 8.63 -1.62
N ILE A 124 -18.78 8.69 -0.36
CA ILE A 124 -20.00 8.02 0.13
C ILE A 124 -21.29 8.66 -0.39
N LEU A 125 -21.24 9.88 -0.93
CA LEU A 125 -22.40 10.53 -1.52
C LEU A 125 -22.64 10.03 -2.95
N ASN A 126 -21.57 9.91 -3.74
CA ASN A 126 -21.63 9.51 -5.15
C ASN A 126 -21.30 8.04 -5.37
N ARG A 127 -20.90 7.32 -4.33
CA ARG A 127 -20.42 5.94 -4.37
C ARG A 127 -19.28 5.75 -5.37
N VAL A 128 -18.25 6.57 -5.21
CA VAL A 128 -17.05 6.53 -6.04
C VAL A 128 -15.86 6.16 -5.18
N ILE A 129 -15.07 5.21 -5.65
CA ILE A 129 -13.79 4.85 -5.05
C ILE A 129 -12.70 5.58 -5.82
N ARG A 130 -11.88 6.35 -5.10
CA ARG A 130 -10.70 7.04 -5.61
C ARG A 130 -9.44 6.40 -5.07
N VAL A 131 -8.38 6.44 -5.84
CA VAL A 131 -7.08 5.88 -5.48
C VAL A 131 -6.02 6.95 -5.56
N TYR A 132 -5.22 7.07 -4.52
CA TYR A 132 -4.11 8.02 -4.46
C TYR A 132 -2.78 7.28 -4.23
N ASP A 133 -1.69 7.87 -4.67
CA ASP A 133 -0.36 7.43 -4.25
C ASP A 133 -0.12 7.89 -2.81
N ARG A 134 0.24 6.96 -1.92
CA ARG A 134 0.45 7.24 -0.49
C ARG A 134 1.46 8.35 -0.24
N TYR A 135 2.49 8.44 -1.08
CA TYR A 135 3.58 9.40 -0.92
C TYR A 135 3.35 10.74 -1.61
N GLN A 136 2.36 10.80 -2.50
CA GLN A 136 2.01 12.01 -3.26
C GLN A 136 0.66 12.61 -2.82
N TYR A 137 -0.03 11.95 -1.90
CA TYR A 137 -1.29 12.45 -1.37
C TYR A 137 -1.06 13.62 -0.44
N ASP A 138 -1.41 14.82 -0.89
CA ASP A 138 -1.32 16.07 -0.12
C ASP A 138 -2.74 16.63 0.07
N ASN A 139 -3.40 16.16 1.12
CA ASN A 139 -4.70 16.68 1.52
C ASN A 139 -4.51 17.69 2.65
N ARG A 140 -4.10 18.91 2.27
CA ARG A 140 -3.97 20.02 3.24
C ARG A 140 -5.35 20.52 3.61
N THR A 141 -5.59 20.54 4.89
CA THR A 141 -6.79 21.14 5.48
C THR A 141 -6.42 22.42 6.22
N ASP A 142 -7.37 23.35 6.33
CA ASP A 142 -7.20 24.56 7.16
C ASP A 142 -7.37 24.25 8.67
N ILE A 143 -7.49 22.98 9.03
CA ILE A 143 -7.65 22.55 10.43
C ILE A 143 -6.28 22.59 11.11
N CYS A 144 -6.14 23.48 12.07
CA CYS A 144 -4.97 23.53 12.95
C CYS A 144 -5.31 22.83 14.28
N LEU A 145 -4.54 21.79 14.61
CA LEU A 145 -4.66 21.11 15.90
C LEU A 145 -3.76 21.80 16.92
N SER A 146 -4.35 22.45 17.91
CA SER A 146 -3.64 23.04 19.02
C SER A 146 -4.07 22.41 20.34
N THR A 147 -3.18 22.44 21.35
CA THR A 147 -3.48 21.96 22.69
C THR A 147 -4.50 22.85 23.42
N GLU A 148 -4.75 24.05 22.91
CA GLU A 148 -5.73 24.98 23.47
C GLU A 148 -7.15 24.70 22.99
N ASP A 149 -7.30 24.11 21.79
CA ASP A 149 -8.62 23.94 21.17
C ASP A 149 -9.07 22.46 21.10
N VAL A 150 -8.38 21.67 20.29
CA VAL A 150 -8.87 20.33 19.88
C VAL A 150 -7.97 19.21 20.41
N LEU A 151 -6.67 19.47 20.59
CA LEU A 151 -5.71 18.46 20.99
C LEU A 151 -5.72 18.27 22.51
N GLN A 152 -6.27 17.18 23.01
CA GLN A 152 -6.30 16.87 24.45
C GLN A 152 -4.98 16.32 25.00
N GLY A 153 -4.12 15.83 24.12
CA GLY A 153 -2.80 15.35 24.50
C GLY A 153 -1.98 14.95 23.26
N LEU A 154 -0.67 15.16 23.34
CA LEU A 154 0.30 14.75 22.33
C LEU A 154 1.40 13.95 23.01
N THR A 155 1.59 12.71 22.59
CA THR A 155 2.72 11.88 23.00
C THR A 155 3.63 11.66 21.83
N LEU A 156 4.85 12.19 21.90
CA LEU A 156 5.91 11.91 20.92
C LEU A 156 6.81 10.81 21.47
N ARG A 157 6.96 9.74 20.69
CA ARG A 157 7.82 8.62 21.06
C ARG A 157 8.87 8.42 19.97
N THR A 158 10.13 8.57 20.35
CA THR A 158 11.26 8.25 19.47
C THR A 158 11.81 6.88 19.85
N LYS A 159 11.91 5.99 18.86
CA LYS A 159 12.49 4.65 19.01
C LYS A 159 13.82 4.60 18.27
N SER A 160 14.91 4.39 18.99
CA SER A 160 16.25 4.31 18.40
C SER A 160 16.59 2.94 17.80
N ASP A 161 15.93 1.89 18.26
CA ASP A 161 16.10 0.52 17.78
C ASP A 161 15.60 0.29 16.34
N GLU A 162 14.74 1.15 15.83
CA GLU A 162 14.23 1.13 14.47
C GLU A 162 15.14 1.87 13.46
N ILE A 163 16.12 2.66 13.96
CA ILE A 163 17.04 3.41 13.10
C ILE A 163 18.14 2.47 12.59
N LYS A 164 18.16 2.22 11.29
CA LYS A 164 19.17 1.39 10.63
C LYS A 164 19.90 2.20 9.56
N THR A 165 21.23 2.17 9.61
CA THR A 165 22.09 2.83 8.62
C THR A 165 22.50 1.91 7.47
N ALA A 166 22.34 0.59 7.65
CA ALA A 166 22.62 -0.40 6.63
C ALA A 166 21.59 -1.53 6.73
N LEU A 167 21.04 -1.94 5.60
CA LEU A 167 20.11 -3.04 5.46
C LEU A 167 20.71 -4.09 4.53
N LEU A 168 20.88 -5.33 5.02
CA LEU A 168 21.23 -6.47 4.19
C LEU A 168 19.96 -7.08 3.60
N VAL A 169 19.83 -7.02 2.29
CA VAL A 169 18.64 -7.52 1.56
C VAL A 169 18.91 -8.89 0.99
N LYS A 170 18.07 -9.86 1.33
CA LYS A 170 18.06 -11.22 0.78
C LYS A 170 16.63 -11.65 0.54
N GLY A 171 16.37 -12.18 -0.65
CA GLY A 171 15.09 -12.78 -0.99
C GLY A 171 15.06 -14.30 -0.76
N GLY A 172 13.88 -14.89 -0.88
CA GLY A 172 13.74 -16.35 -0.91
C GLY A 172 14.39 -16.97 -2.15
N ASN A 173 14.71 -18.25 -2.10
CA ASN A 173 15.27 -19.01 -3.23
C ASN A 173 16.56 -18.41 -3.84
N GLY A 174 17.40 -17.76 -3.01
CA GLY A 174 18.66 -17.19 -3.45
C GLY A 174 18.53 -15.87 -4.23
N LEU A 175 17.37 -15.24 -4.22
CA LEU A 175 17.20 -13.91 -4.79
C LEU A 175 18.03 -12.89 -4.00
N ASP A 176 18.63 -11.96 -4.72
CA ASP A 176 19.41 -10.85 -4.17
C ASP A 176 19.17 -9.55 -4.95
N ILE A 177 19.75 -8.46 -4.47
CA ILE A 177 19.64 -7.14 -5.11
C ILE A 177 20.89 -6.72 -5.86
N LEU A 178 21.88 -7.61 -6.03
CA LEU A 178 23.15 -7.29 -6.68
C LEU A 178 22.97 -6.67 -8.06
N SER A 179 21.97 -7.16 -8.82
CA SER A 179 21.73 -6.71 -10.20
C SER A 179 21.02 -5.36 -10.29
N VAL A 180 20.31 -4.94 -9.24
CA VAL A 180 19.50 -3.70 -9.24
C VAL A 180 20.08 -2.62 -8.31
N ASN A 181 20.91 -3.00 -7.34
CA ASN A 181 21.55 -2.05 -6.46
C ASN A 181 22.70 -1.32 -7.19
N PRO A 182 22.69 0.02 -7.26
CA PRO A 182 23.75 0.81 -7.91
C PRO A 182 25.15 0.51 -7.41
N LEU A 183 25.29 0.14 -6.14
CA LEU A 183 26.56 -0.19 -5.50
C LEU A 183 27.03 -1.63 -5.78
N GLY A 184 26.23 -2.46 -6.48
CA GLY A 184 26.55 -3.86 -6.76
C GLY A 184 26.73 -4.73 -5.52
N THR A 185 26.09 -4.40 -4.43
CA THR A 185 26.11 -5.13 -3.16
C THR A 185 24.71 -5.47 -2.69
N ASN A 186 24.58 -6.40 -1.75
CA ASN A 186 23.31 -6.70 -1.08
C ASN A 186 23.02 -5.75 0.10
N LEU A 187 23.76 -4.67 0.24
CA LEU A 187 23.59 -3.68 1.28
C LEU A 187 23.00 -2.39 0.69
N ILE A 188 21.94 -1.91 1.35
CA ILE A 188 21.38 -0.57 1.14
C ILE A 188 21.79 0.29 2.32
N TYR A 189 22.28 1.49 2.06
CA TYR A 189 22.70 2.42 3.10
C TYR A 189 21.76 3.61 3.17
N ASN A 190 21.46 4.04 4.40
CA ASN A 190 20.67 5.25 4.67
C ASN A 190 21.28 5.98 5.87
N PHE A 191 21.87 7.12 5.63
CA PHE A 191 22.48 7.96 6.68
C PHE A 191 21.66 9.21 7.00
N SER A 192 20.46 9.37 6.42
CA SER A 192 19.66 10.59 6.51
C SER A 192 19.37 11.03 7.94
N TYR A 193 19.13 10.08 8.85
CA TYR A 193 18.88 10.39 10.26
C TYR A 193 20.08 11.05 10.95
N TYR A 194 21.29 10.56 10.67
CA TYR A 194 22.52 11.04 11.28
C TYR A 194 23.17 12.19 10.49
N ALA A 195 22.69 12.54 9.29
CA ALA A 195 23.24 13.59 8.45
C ALA A 195 22.73 15.00 8.90
N THR A 196 22.86 15.30 10.18
CA THR A 196 22.48 16.55 10.80
C THR A 196 23.66 17.08 11.65
N GLU A 197 23.69 18.40 11.93
CA GLU A 197 24.74 19.04 12.72
C GLU A 197 24.83 18.53 14.15
N GLU A 198 23.78 17.88 14.64
CA GLU A 198 23.77 17.23 15.97
C GLU A 198 24.70 16.02 16.03
N TRP A 199 24.85 15.28 14.92
CA TRP A 199 25.57 14.00 14.86
C TRP A 199 26.84 14.03 14.02
N MET A 200 26.95 14.95 13.06
CA MET A 200 28.04 15.02 12.10
C MET A 200 28.50 16.47 11.91
N ASP A 201 29.78 16.66 11.67
CA ASP A 201 30.29 17.96 11.25
C ASP A 201 29.83 18.32 9.81
N ALA A 202 29.84 19.60 9.49
CA ALA A 202 29.36 20.09 8.19
C ALA A 202 30.09 19.48 7.00
N ALA A 203 31.40 19.21 7.15
CA ALA A 203 32.20 18.61 6.08
C ALA A 203 31.82 17.13 5.85
N LEU A 204 31.46 16.40 6.89
CA LEU A 204 30.99 15.04 6.78
C LEU A 204 29.58 14.97 6.19
N ILE A 205 28.69 15.87 6.60
CA ILE A 205 27.34 16.00 6.00
C ILE A 205 27.43 16.25 4.51
N GLU A 206 28.31 17.13 4.08
CA GLU A 206 28.51 17.41 2.66
C GLU A 206 29.03 16.17 1.88
N LYS A 207 29.95 15.43 2.48
CA LYS A 207 30.44 14.16 1.88
C LYS A 207 29.32 13.13 1.73
N VAL A 208 28.45 12.98 2.75
CA VAL A 208 27.32 12.07 2.72
C VAL A 208 26.32 12.49 1.62
N LYS A 209 26.02 13.78 1.50
CA LYS A 209 25.15 14.32 0.45
C LYS A 209 25.73 14.07 -0.94
N ASN A 210 27.03 14.34 -1.12
CA ASN A 210 27.71 14.10 -2.39
C ASN A 210 27.75 12.63 -2.77
N TRP A 211 27.98 11.75 -1.78
CA TRP A 211 27.92 10.31 -1.98
C TRP A 211 26.51 9.86 -2.38
N GLN A 212 25.47 10.33 -1.69
CA GLN A 212 24.09 10.00 -2.02
C GLN A 212 23.74 10.47 -3.45
N ALA A 213 24.10 11.70 -3.79
CA ALA A 213 23.87 12.22 -5.15
C ALA A 213 24.59 11.40 -6.21
N HIS A 214 25.80 10.89 -5.90
CA HIS A 214 26.52 10.00 -6.81
C HIS A 214 25.78 8.64 -6.97
N VAL A 215 25.30 8.04 -5.89
CA VAL A 215 24.50 6.80 -5.92
C VAL A 215 23.22 7.00 -6.74
N ASP A 216 22.52 8.12 -6.52
CA ASP A 216 21.29 8.47 -7.24
C ASP A 216 21.58 8.67 -8.76
N ALA A 217 22.71 9.27 -9.08
CA ALA A 217 23.15 9.43 -10.48
C ALA A 217 23.46 8.09 -11.14
N LEU A 218 24.04 7.12 -10.41
CA LEU A 218 24.26 5.76 -10.91
C LEU A 218 22.93 5.02 -11.14
N THR A 219 21.91 5.29 -10.30
CA THR A 219 20.59 4.70 -10.44
C THR A 219 19.85 5.25 -11.66
N SER A 220 19.96 6.56 -11.91
CA SER A 220 19.30 7.26 -13.02
C SER A 220 20.07 7.22 -14.33
N SER A 221 21.39 6.93 -14.30
CA SER A 221 22.18 6.90 -15.53
C SER A 221 21.78 5.69 -16.37
N GLU A 222 21.31 5.94 -17.57
CA GLU A 222 21.17 4.98 -18.67
C GLU A 222 22.53 4.50 -19.19
N ASN A 223 23.43 4.11 -18.30
CA ASN A 223 24.69 3.54 -18.72
C ASN A 223 24.42 2.15 -19.30
N SER A 224 24.07 2.14 -20.60
CA SER A 224 23.51 1.01 -21.32
C SER A 224 24.35 -0.28 -21.18
N ALA A 225 25.66 -0.17 -21.09
CA ALA A 225 26.56 -1.31 -20.90
C ALA A 225 26.40 -1.96 -19.51
N PHE A 226 26.25 -1.17 -18.46
CA PHE A 226 26.09 -1.65 -17.10
C PHE A 226 24.69 -2.24 -16.87
N GLN A 227 23.66 -1.63 -17.45
CA GLN A 227 22.28 -2.14 -17.45
C GLN A 227 22.19 -3.48 -18.21
N VAL A 228 22.86 -3.61 -19.35
CA VAL A 228 22.90 -4.87 -20.11
C VAL A 228 23.57 -5.97 -19.30
N GLN A 229 24.73 -5.70 -18.67
CA GLN A 229 25.41 -6.68 -17.83
C GLN A 229 24.59 -7.10 -16.62
N ARG A 230 23.89 -6.16 -15.97
CA ARG A 230 22.97 -6.46 -14.86
C ARG A 230 21.82 -7.33 -15.30
N ALA A 231 21.20 -7.03 -16.44
CA ALA A 231 20.13 -7.83 -16.99
C ALA A 231 20.59 -9.26 -17.31
N GLU A 232 21.82 -9.42 -17.78
CA GLU A 232 22.40 -10.73 -18.07
C GLU A 232 22.70 -11.52 -16.79
N ILE A 233 23.24 -10.86 -15.74
CA ILE A 233 23.46 -11.46 -14.41
C ILE A 233 22.13 -11.94 -13.83
N SER A 234 21.10 -11.10 -13.85
CA SER A 234 19.76 -11.45 -13.36
C SER A 234 19.17 -12.64 -14.11
N LYS A 235 19.33 -12.69 -15.43
CA LYS A 235 18.90 -13.82 -16.27
C LYS A 235 19.64 -15.12 -15.94
N LEU A 236 20.96 -15.03 -15.70
CA LEU A 236 21.76 -16.20 -15.32
C LEU A 236 21.39 -16.71 -13.91
N GLN A 237 21.12 -15.80 -12.97
CA GLN A 237 20.65 -16.16 -11.63
C GLN A 237 19.28 -16.85 -11.68
N GLY A 238 18.35 -16.35 -12.49
CA GLY A 238 17.05 -17.01 -12.72
C GLY A 238 17.22 -18.43 -13.29
N ARG A 239 18.06 -18.60 -14.29
CA ARG A 239 18.35 -19.93 -14.88
C ARG A 239 19.03 -20.89 -13.89
N LYS A 240 19.90 -20.36 -13.03
CA LYS A 240 20.52 -21.16 -11.96
C LYS A 240 19.47 -21.66 -10.98
N ALA A 241 18.59 -20.78 -10.49
CA ALA A 241 17.51 -21.16 -9.57
C ALA A 241 16.55 -22.18 -10.18
N GLU A 242 16.21 -22.03 -11.47
CA GLU A 242 15.39 -23.01 -12.21
C GLU A 242 16.06 -24.39 -12.26
N LYS A 243 17.36 -24.43 -12.58
CA LYS A 243 18.13 -25.68 -12.63
C LYS A 243 18.30 -26.33 -11.26
N GLU A 244 18.51 -25.55 -10.22
CA GLU A 244 18.54 -26.04 -8.84
C GLU A 244 17.19 -26.64 -8.43
N GLY A 245 16.09 -26.03 -8.84
CA GLY A 245 14.74 -26.57 -8.66
C GLY A 245 14.51 -27.90 -9.39
N GLU A 246 14.94 -28.00 -10.65
CA GLU A 246 14.88 -29.24 -11.43
C GLU A 246 15.70 -30.38 -10.79
N ILE A 247 16.90 -30.08 -10.29
CA ILE A 247 17.75 -31.05 -9.58
C ILE A 247 17.06 -31.54 -8.30
N THR A 248 16.48 -30.62 -7.53
CA THR A 248 15.79 -30.97 -6.30
C THR A 248 14.58 -31.87 -6.57
N LEU A 249 13.78 -31.58 -7.60
CA LEU A 249 12.67 -32.43 -8.02
C LEU A 249 13.13 -33.79 -8.52
N SER A 250 14.22 -33.85 -9.26
CA SER A 250 14.81 -35.12 -9.73
C SER A 250 15.32 -36.02 -8.59
N LEU A 251 15.83 -35.42 -7.51
CA LEU A 251 16.31 -36.17 -6.33
C LEU A 251 15.15 -36.70 -5.45
N ILE A 252 13.96 -36.10 -5.52
CA ILE A 252 12.78 -36.58 -4.79
C ILE A 252 12.11 -37.78 -5.50
N HIS A 253 12.37 -37.96 -6.79
CA HIS A 253 11.81 -39.06 -7.61
C HIS A 253 12.71 -40.29 -7.76
N ILE A 254 13.85 -40.37 -7.05
CA ILE A 254 14.69 -41.53 -6.91
C ILE A 254 14.45 -42.18 -5.55
#